data_621a2f41194450e8ad6a0f52362471da
#
_entry.id   621a2f41194450e8ad6a0f52362471da
#
_cell.length_a   1.000
_cell.length_b   1.000
_cell.length_c   1.000
_cell.angle_alpha   90.00
_cell.angle_beta   90.00
_cell.angle_gamma   90.00
#
_symmetry.space_group_name_H-M   'P 1'
#
loop_
_entity.id
_entity.type
_entity.pdbx_description
1 polymer ?
#
loop_
_entity_poly.entity_id
_entity_poly.type
_entity_poly.pdbx_seq_one_letter_code
_entity_poly.pdbx_strand_id
1 'polypeptide(L)'
;MAKPESRLWHQLRTNLPDVHWTRIESWASQGVPDCNGCYLGKEFWVELKVSRSNRISLSPFQISWHYTRYRAGGVTFVLISDPGRRLLELYEGSKVHELRDIGRRVTPRLKLSSPYDWSKLLASLIK
;
A
#
# COMPACT_ATOMS: atom_id res chain seq x y z
N MET A 1 -4.36 -2.92 22.12
CA MET A 1 -3.57 -1.88 21.43
C MET A 1 -3.71 -2.07 19.91
N ALA A 2 -4.01 -1.01 19.20
CA ALA A 2 -4.16 -1.08 17.75
C ALA A 2 -2.81 -1.35 17.07
N LYS A 3 -2.80 -2.19 16.04
CA LYS A 3 -1.61 -2.42 15.23
C LYS A 3 -1.26 -1.14 14.46
N PRO A 4 0.03 -0.88 14.17
CA PRO A 4 0.42 0.31 13.40
C PRO A 4 -0.29 0.43 12.06
N GLU A 5 -0.50 -0.69 11.36
CA GLU A 5 -1.22 -0.72 10.08
C GLU A 5 -2.69 -0.31 10.23
N SER A 6 -3.30 -0.55 11.40
CA SER A 6 -4.68 -0.13 11.65
C SER A 6 -4.82 1.38 11.69
N ARG A 7 -3.80 2.08 12.20
CA ARG A 7 -3.76 3.54 12.19
C ARG A 7 -3.67 4.08 10.76
N LEU A 8 -2.81 3.48 9.95
CA LEU A 8 -2.67 3.85 8.55
C LEU A 8 -3.97 3.62 7.78
N TRP A 9 -4.62 2.48 8.02
CA TRP A 9 -5.92 2.17 7.44
C TRP A 9 -6.96 3.24 7.81
N HIS A 10 -7.00 3.65 9.07
CA HIS A 10 -7.92 4.68 9.54
C HIS A 10 -7.66 6.02 8.83
N GLN A 11 -6.39 6.39 8.65
CA GLN A 11 -6.02 7.62 7.93
C GLN A 11 -6.49 7.59 6.48
N LEU A 12 -6.34 6.47 5.80
CA LEU A 12 -6.82 6.33 4.41
C LEU A 12 -8.32 6.55 4.32
N ARG A 13 -9.09 5.86 5.15
CA ARG A 13 -10.55 5.99 5.13
C ARG A 13 -11.01 7.42 5.44
N THR A 14 -10.36 8.02 6.43
CA THR A 14 -10.76 9.35 6.90
C THR A 14 -10.44 10.43 5.87
N ASN A 15 -9.28 10.33 5.22
CA ASN A 15 -8.79 11.37 4.32
C ASN A 15 -9.16 11.14 2.86
N LEU A 16 -9.58 9.94 2.49
CA LEU A 16 -10.07 9.60 1.15
C LEU A 16 -11.47 8.98 1.25
N PRO A 17 -12.45 9.77 1.73
CA PRO A 17 -13.80 9.23 2.00
C PRO A 17 -14.60 8.90 0.73
N ASP A 18 -14.22 9.45 -0.42
CA ASP A 18 -14.92 9.21 -1.68
C ASP A 18 -14.53 7.89 -2.33
N VAL A 19 -13.45 7.26 -1.87
CA VAL A 19 -13.07 5.93 -2.31
C VAL A 19 -13.94 4.91 -1.61
N HIS A 20 -14.48 3.95 -2.35
CA HIS A 20 -15.16 2.81 -1.73
C HIS A 20 -14.11 1.81 -1.28
N TRP A 21 -13.86 1.78 0.02
CA TRP A 21 -12.84 0.93 0.62
C TRP A 21 -13.44 -0.36 1.15
N THR A 22 -12.71 -1.47 0.96
CA THR A 22 -13.02 -2.74 1.59
C THR A 22 -11.78 -3.23 2.33
N ARG A 23 -11.93 -3.44 3.64
CA ARG A 23 -10.86 -4.04 4.44
C ARG A 23 -10.90 -5.56 4.23
N ILE A 24 -9.74 -6.12 3.90
CA ILE A 24 -9.63 -7.55 3.66
C ILE A 24 -9.12 -8.20 4.95
N GLU A 25 -9.92 -9.11 5.50
CA GLU A 25 -9.56 -9.88 6.68
C GLU A 25 -9.65 -11.36 6.32
N SER A 26 -8.75 -11.78 5.44
CA SER A 26 -8.77 -13.15 4.96
C SER A 26 -7.67 -13.96 5.66
N TRP A 27 -8.10 -14.87 6.53
CA TRP A 27 -7.24 -15.88 7.12
C TRP A 27 -7.17 -17.14 6.26
N ALA A 28 -8.06 -17.28 5.29
CA ALA A 28 -8.16 -18.44 4.42
C ALA A 28 -7.29 -18.30 3.16
N SER A 29 -6.93 -17.07 2.76
CA SER A 29 -6.15 -16.80 1.58
C SER A 29 -4.97 -15.91 1.96
N GLN A 30 -3.78 -16.48 1.98
CA GLN A 30 -2.57 -15.78 2.40
C GLN A 30 -2.07 -14.84 1.31
N GLY A 31 -1.49 -13.73 1.73
CA GLY A 31 -0.84 -12.78 0.83
C GLY A 31 -1.75 -11.76 0.17
N VAL A 32 -3.07 -11.88 0.35
CA VAL A 32 -4.01 -10.87 -0.16
C VAL A 32 -3.74 -9.53 0.53
N PRO A 33 -3.69 -8.41 -0.24
CA PRO A 33 -3.45 -7.10 0.38
C PRO A 33 -4.49 -6.71 1.42
N ASP A 34 -4.12 -5.78 2.27
CA ASP A 34 -4.94 -5.36 3.42
C ASP A 34 -6.27 -4.74 3.04
N CYS A 35 -6.34 -4.06 1.90
CA CYS A 35 -7.57 -3.40 1.48
C CYS A 35 -7.67 -3.28 -0.03
N ASN A 36 -8.92 -3.10 -0.47
CA ASN A 36 -9.29 -2.81 -1.85
C ASN A 36 -9.99 -1.47 -1.88
N GLY A 37 -9.70 -0.66 -2.87
CA GLY A 37 -10.38 0.60 -3.11
C GLY A 37 -10.95 0.66 -4.52
N CYS A 38 -12.06 1.39 -4.66
CA CYS A 38 -12.65 1.65 -5.97
C CYS A 38 -13.06 3.12 -6.02
N TYR A 39 -12.65 3.82 -7.08
CA TYR A 39 -12.97 5.24 -7.26
C TYR A 39 -13.05 5.54 -8.74
N LEU A 40 -14.15 6.14 -9.17
CA LEU A 40 -14.41 6.49 -10.57
C LEU A 40 -14.20 5.31 -11.51
N GLY A 41 -14.67 4.14 -11.11
CA GLY A 41 -14.58 2.92 -11.91
C GLY A 41 -13.23 2.25 -11.92
N LYS A 42 -12.26 2.76 -11.16
CA LYS A 42 -10.92 2.18 -11.05
C LYS A 42 -10.76 1.47 -9.73
N GLU A 43 -10.34 0.21 -9.80
CA GLU A 43 -10.07 -0.61 -8.63
C GLU A 43 -8.57 -0.76 -8.42
N PHE A 44 -8.20 -0.81 -7.15
CA PHE A 44 -6.79 -1.01 -6.76
C PHE A 44 -6.72 -1.72 -5.40
N TRP A 45 -5.62 -2.41 -5.20
CA TRP A 45 -5.35 -3.16 -3.97
C TRP A 45 -4.16 -2.52 -3.27
N VAL A 46 -4.21 -2.42 -1.95
CA VAL A 46 -3.14 -1.77 -1.19
C VAL A 46 -2.74 -2.64 0.00
N GLU A 47 -1.46 -2.98 0.03
CA GLU A 47 -0.81 -3.59 1.19
C GLU A 47 -0.30 -2.46 2.08
N LEU A 48 -0.64 -2.49 3.37
CA LEU A 48 -0.26 -1.46 4.32
C LEU A 48 0.94 -1.93 5.14
N LYS A 49 2.00 -1.13 5.15
CA LYS A 49 3.20 -1.42 5.92
C LYS A 49 3.60 -0.20 6.73
N VAL A 50 4.13 -0.44 7.92
CA VAL A 50 4.73 0.60 8.75
C VAL A 50 6.18 0.21 8.97
N SER A 51 7.10 1.10 8.66
CA SER A 51 8.53 0.83 8.83
C SER A 51 9.26 2.11 9.20
N ARG A 52 10.22 2.01 10.12
CA ARG A 52 11.10 3.11 10.50
C ARG A 52 12.50 2.93 9.95
N SER A 53 12.72 1.85 9.20
CA SER A 53 14.02 1.52 8.62
C SER A 53 13.88 1.33 7.12
N ASN A 54 15.00 1.04 6.44
CA ASN A 54 14.98 0.73 5.02
C ASN A 54 14.28 -0.60 4.72
N ARG A 55 14.23 -1.51 5.67
CA ARG A 55 13.69 -2.86 5.43
C ARG A 55 12.18 -2.86 5.40
N ILE A 56 11.64 -3.64 4.46
CA ILE A 56 10.21 -3.91 4.33
C ILE A 56 10.01 -5.41 4.46
N SER A 57 9.13 -5.80 5.39
CA SER A 57 8.81 -7.20 5.61
C SER A 57 7.67 -7.61 4.68
N LEU A 58 8.00 -8.38 3.64
CA LEU A 58 7.02 -8.94 2.72
C LEU A 58 7.16 -10.46 2.74
N SER A 59 6.08 -11.16 3.05
CA SER A 59 6.09 -12.62 3.03
C SER A 59 6.14 -13.13 1.58
N PRO A 60 6.59 -14.39 1.37
CA PRO A 60 6.54 -14.98 0.02
C PRO A 60 5.13 -14.98 -0.56
N PHE A 61 4.10 -15.13 0.28
CA PHE A 61 2.71 -15.11 -0.17
C PHE A 61 2.29 -13.72 -0.65
N GLN A 62 2.72 -12.67 0.05
CA GLN A 62 2.44 -11.29 -0.36
C GLN A 62 3.13 -10.96 -1.68
N ILE A 63 4.38 -11.36 -1.82
CA ILE A 63 5.15 -11.14 -3.05
C ILE A 63 4.46 -11.85 -4.22
N SER A 64 4.10 -13.13 -4.03
CA SER A 64 3.45 -13.93 -5.05
C SER A 64 2.10 -13.33 -5.46
N TRP A 65 1.29 -12.93 -4.47
CA TRP A 65 -0.04 -12.37 -4.76
C TRP A 65 0.06 -11.08 -5.59
N HIS A 66 0.90 -10.15 -5.17
CA HIS A 66 1.06 -8.86 -5.87
C HIS A 66 1.56 -9.07 -7.29
N TYR A 67 2.58 -9.88 -7.45
CA TYR A 67 3.19 -10.10 -8.76
C TYR A 67 2.24 -10.83 -9.71
N THR A 68 1.53 -11.83 -9.21
CA THR A 68 0.53 -12.56 -10.00
C THR A 68 -0.61 -11.65 -10.44
N ARG A 69 -1.12 -10.82 -9.52
CA ARG A 69 -2.19 -9.87 -9.85
C ARG A 69 -1.71 -8.83 -10.86
N TYR A 70 -0.51 -8.33 -10.69
CA TYR A 70 0.09 -7.40 -11.63
C TYR A 70 0.21 -8.04 -13.03
N ARG A 71 0.70 -9.28 -13.11
CA ARG A 71 0.82 -10.01 -14.39
C ARG A 71 -0.53 -10.24 -15.06
N ALA A 72 -1.57 -10.35 -14.27
CA ALA A 72 -2.94 -10.50 -14.79
C ALA A 72 -3.58 -9.18 -15.22
N GLY A 73 -2.86 -8.06 -15.08
CA GLY A 73 -3.36 -6.73 -15.47
C GLY A 73 -4.03 -5.96 -14.34
N GLY A 74 -3.98 -6.49 -13.12
CA GLY A 74 -4.54 -5.79 -11.95
C GLY A 74 -3.63 -4.69 -11.44
N VAL A 75 -4.19 -3.80 -10.63
CA VAL A 75 -3.49 -2.67 -10.05
C VAL A 75 -3.30 -2.92 -8.55
N THR A 76 -2.05 -3.04 -8.13
CA THR A 76 -1.71 -3.28 -6.73
C THR A 76 -0.60 -2.35 -6.29
N PHE A 77 -0.63 -2.02 -4.99
CA PHE A 77 0.34 -1.11 -4.38
C PHE A 77 0.78 -1.62 -3.01
N VAL A 78 1.96 -1.17 -2.61
CA VAL A 78 2.42 -1.24 -1.21
C VAL A 78 2.53 0.21 -0.73
N LEU A 79 1.80 0.55 0.32
CA LEU A 79 1.86 1.87 0.93
C LEU A 79 2.60 1.75 2.26
N ILE A 80 3.69 2.50 2.38
CA ILE A 80 4.56 2.46 3.56
C ILE A 80 4.43 3.76 4.33
N SER A 81 4.11 3.65 5.61
CA SER A 81 4.14 4.78 6.54
C SER A 81 5.41 4.70 7.37
N ASP A 82 6.15 5.80 7.41
CA ASP A 82 7.30 5.97 8.30
C ASP A 82 6.94 7.10 9.27
N PRO A 83 6.36 6.79 10.43
CA PRO A 83 5.93 7.84 11.35
C PRO A 83 7.09 8.59 11.99
N GLY A 84 8.27 7.96 12.08
CA GLY A 84 9.46 8.62 12.62
C GLY A 84 9.94 9.77 11.75
N ARG A 85 9.90 9.59 10.43
CA ARG A 85 10.30 10.61 9.46
C ARG A 85 9.12 11.38 8.89
N ARG A 86 7.90 11.03 9.30
CA ARG A 86 6.65 11.63 8.81
C ARG A 86 6.53 11.52 7.28
N LEU A 87 6.73 10.31 6.77
CA LEU A 87 6.68 10.02 5.34
C LEU A 87 5.62 8.99 5.02
N LEU A 88 5.02 9.15 3.83
CA LEU A 88 4.26 8.10 3.15
C LEU A 88 4.95 7.84 1.82
N GLU A 89 5.16 6.56 1.51
CA GLU A 89 5.77 6.14 0.26
C GLU A 89 4.89 5.10 -0.40
N LEU A 90 4.53 5.33 -1.67
CA LEU A 90 3.71 4.42 -2.45
C LEU A 90 4.56 3.72 -3.48
N TYR A 91 4.52 2.39 -3.48
CA TYR A 91 5.24 1.56 -4.44
C TYR A 91 4.25 0.72 -5.24
N GLU A 92 4.55 0.53 -6.52
CA GLU A 92 3.75 -0.35 -7.37
C GLU A 92 3.97 -1.80 -6.97
N GLY A 93 2.90 -2.61 -7.07
CA GLY A 93 2.98 -4.04 -6.75
C GLY A 93 3.96 -4.80 -7.64
N SER A 94 4.25 -4.30 -8.83
CA SER A 94 5.27 -4.87 -9.70
C SER A 94 6.68 -4.82 -9.09
N LYS A 95 6.89 -4.01 -8.06
CA LYS A 95 8.20 -3.80 -7.43
C LYS A 95 8.41 -4.65 -6.16
N VAL A 96 7.52 -5.58 -5.87
CA VAL A 96 7.59 -6.32 -4.60
C VAL A 96 8.88 -7.14 -4.43
N HIS A 97 9.41 -7.70 -5.50
CA HIS A 97 10.68 -8.44 -5.43
C HIS A 97 11.84 -7.50 -5.07
N GLU A 98 11.89 -6.34 -5.69
CA GLU A 98 12.92 -5.34 -5.42
C GLU A 98 12.78 -4.78 -4.01
N LEU A 99 11.53 -4.52 -3.57
CA LEU A 99 11.27 -4.08 -2.20
C LEU A 99 11.78 -5.09 -1.17
N ARG A 100 11.59 -6.39 -1.43
CA ARG A 100 12.13 -7.44 -0.57
C ARG A 100 13.66 -7.39 -0.53
N ASP A 101 14.29 -7.21 -1.69
CA ASP A 101 15.73 -7.37 -1.84
C ASP A 101 16.52 -6.14 -1.37
N ILE A 102 16.06 -4.93 -1.71
CA ILE A 102 16.78 -3.69 -1.40
C ILE A 102 15.98 -2.70 -0.56
N GLY A 103 14.76 -3.07 -0.17
CA GLY A 103 13.93 -2.26 0.71
C GLY A 103 13.52 -0.93 0.08
N ARG A 104 13.46 0.10 0.91
CA ARG A 104 12.97 1.43 0.51
C ARG A 104 13.90 2.21 -0.41
N ARG A 105 15.03 1.62 -0.80
CA ARG A 105 15.89 2.19 -1.85
C ARG A 105 15.25 2.08 -3.24
N VAL A 106 14.24 1.22 -3.40
CA VAL A 106 13.43 1.22 -4.62
C VAL A 106 12.81 2.60 -4.79
N THR A 107 12.81 3.13 -6.00
CA THR A 107 12.18 4.43 -6.27
C THR A 107 10.68 4.31 -6.10
N PRO A 108 10.07 5.09 -5.17
CA PRO A 108 8.62 5.05 -5.01
C PRO A 108 7.91 5.75 -6.17
N ARG A 109 6.67 5.33 -6.41
CA ARG A 109 5.79 6.03 -7.34
C ARG A 109 5.44 7.42 -6.82
N LEU A 110 5.29 7.55 -5.51
CA LEU A 110 4.96 8.80 -4.85
C LEU A 110 5.58 8.80 -3.46
N LYS A 111 6.14 9.94 -3.06
CA LYS A 111 6.65 10.13 -1.71
C LYS A 111 6.07 11.43 -1.17
N LEU A 112 5.42 11.35 -0.02
CA LEU A 112 4.78 12.50 0.62
C LEU A 112 5.38 12.74 2.00
N SER A 113 5.58 14.02 2.32
CA SER A 113 5.96 14.45 3.67
C SER A 113 4.74 15.07 4.35
N SER A 114 4.65 14.89 5.68
CA SER A 114 3.56 15.48 6.46
C SER A 114 3.65 17.02 6.45
N PRO A 115 2.51 17.74 6.34
CA PRO A 115 1.14 17.25 6.20
C PRO A 115 0.91 16.65 4.81
N TYR A 116 0.29 15.46 4.78
CA TYR A 116 0.17 14.71 3.52
C TYR A 116 -0.87 15.32 2.59
N ASP A 117 -0.50 15.45 1.32
CA ASP A 117 -1.45 15.82 0.26
C ASP A 117 -2.17 14.54 -0.20
N TRP A 118 -3.30 14.26 0.43
CA TRP A 118 -4.07 13.04 0.16
C TRP A 118 -4.62 13.01 -1.27
N SER A 119 -4.88 14.16 -1.88
CA SER A 119 -5.34 14.20 -3.26
C SER A 119 -4.28 13.70 -4.24
N LYS A 120 -3.00 13.94 -3.95
CA LYS A 120 -1.90 13.39 -4.74
C LYS A 120 -1.82 11.88 -4.61
N LEU A 121 -2.06 11.36 -3.40
CA LEU A 121 -2.10 9.92 -3.19
C LEU A 121 -3.22 9.29 -4.01
N LEU A 122 -4.43 9.85 -3.95
CA LEU A 122 -5.56 9.34 -4.71
C LEU A 122 -5.26 9.37 -6.22
N ALA A 123 -4.70 10.45 -6.72
CA ALA A 123 -4.34 10.56 -8.13
C ALA A 123 -3.35 9.46 -8.55
N SER A 124 -2.41 9.11 -7.68
CA SER A 124 -1.45 8.03 -7.96
C SER A 124 -2.09 6.65 -7.93
N LEU A 125 -3.09 6.44 -7.08
CA LEU A 125 -3.77 5.14 -6.96
C LEU A 125 -4.63 4.82 -8.19
N ILE A 126 -5.19 5.84 -8.85
CA ILE A 126 -6.13 5.65 -9.95
C ILE A 126 -5.54 5.96 -11.33
N LYS A 127 -4.29 6.34 -11.37
CA LYS A 127 -3.64 6.73 -12.61
C LYS A 127 -3.29 5.54 -13.52
#